data_07fe5bef5ad138b1c85699a8b23b5cbd
#
_entry.id   07fe5bef5ad138b1c85699a8b23b5cbd
#
_cell.length_a   1.000
_cell.length_b   1.000
_cell.length_c   1.000
_cell.angle_alpha   90.00
_cell.angle_beta   90.00
_cell.angle_gamma   90.00
#
_symmetry.space_group_name_H-M   'P 1'
#
loop_
_entity.id
_entity.type
_entity.pdbx_description
1 polymer ?
#
loop_
_entity_poly.entity_id
_entity_poly.type
_entity_poly.pdbx_seq_one_letter_code
_entity_poly.pdbx_strand_id
1 'polypeptide(L)'
;GWLEISNTRSLENLEGLNNVRHLGDPINDPDETSGLIIKDSSLTSLQGLDSLETIRSLGISNTPIDSLEPLKGVEILEGFGISITPMKTVDSIIISNPDFRAVDISQNNQLTSIPALEGVRAVTGGVTFEYNAKLSACEINAFVDGLETRPEDRWIRVTGNKPCP
;
A
#
# COMPACT_ATOMS: atom_id res chain seq x y z
N GLY A 1 -8.60 -16.14 0.63
CA GLY A 1 -7.24 -16.58 0.34
C GLY A 1 -6.31 -15.43 -0.04
N TRP A 2 -5.03 -15.72 -0.25
CA TRP A 2 -4.00 -14.75 -0.61
C TRP A 2 -3.38 -15.07 -1.97
N LEU A 3 -2.84 -14.05 -2.61
CA LEU A 3 -2.06 -14.16 -3.85
C LEU A 3 -0.68 -13.54 -3.62
N GLU A 4 0.36 -14.35 -3.76
CA GLU A 4 1.74 -13.87 -3.78
C GLU A 4 2.36 -14.04 -5.16
N ILE A 5 2.97 -12.99 -5.66
CA ILE A 5 3.77 -12.97 -6.88
C ILE A 5 5.17 -12.54 -6.47
N SER A 6 6.10 -13.48 -6.51
CA SER A 6 7.46 -13.22 -6.07
C SER A 6 8.51 -13.82 -6.99
N ASN A 7 9.67 -13.16 -7.08
CA ASN A 7 10.82 -13.63 -7.85
C ASN A 7 10.50 -13.92 -9.34
N THR A 8 9.59 -13.18 -9.95
CA THR A 8 9.18 -13.35 -11.35
C THR A 8 9.96 -12.39 -12.26
N ARG A 9 10.76 -12.94 -13.18
CA ARG A 9 11.63 -12.15 -14.05
C ARG A 9 11.08 -11.87 -15.45
N SER A 10 9.96 -12.49 -15.81
CA SER A 10 9.34 -12.39 -17.14
C SER A 10 7.83 -12.17 -17.10
N LEU A 11 7.25 -11.97 -15.94
CA LEU A 11 5.85 -11.65 -15.79
C LEU A 11 5.66 -10.15 -16.02
N GLU A 12 4.92 -9.77 -17.06
CA GLU A 12 4.74 -8.36 -17.45
C GLU A 12 3.41 -7.78 -16.95
N ASN A 13 2.36 -8.62 -16.85
CA ASN A 13 1.03 -8.23 -16.41
C ASN A 13 0.33 -9.42 -15.73
N LEU A 14 -0.90 -9.21 -15.29
CA LEU A 14 -1.72 -10.21 -14.61
C LEU A 14 -2.95 -10.60 -15.44
N GLU A 15 -2.85 -10.51 -16.78
CA GLU A 15 -3.90 -10.98 -17.68
C GLU A 15 -4.25 -12.44 -17.37
N GLY A 16 -5.54 -12.73 -17.26
CA GLY A 16 -6.08 -14.03 -16.82
C GLY A 16 -6.63 -13.99 -15.38
N LEU A 17 -6.34 -12.94 -14.59
CA LEU A 17 -6.94 -12.73 -13.28
C LEU A 17 -8.16 -11.79 -13.31
N ASN A 18 -8.66 -11.47 -14.51
CA ASN A 18 -9.73 -10.49 -14.75
C ASN A 18 -11.08 -10.82 -14.06
N ASN A 19 -11.22 -12.03 -13.54
CA ASN A 19 -12.43 -12.45 -12.82
C ASN A 19 -12.25 -12.47 -11.29
N VAL A 20 -11.08 -12.11 -10.80
CA VAL A 20 -10.82 -12.05 -9.34
C VAL A 20 -11.45 -10.77 -8.81
N ARG A 21 -12.34 -10.90 -7.83
CA ARG A 21 -13.04 -9.78 -7.20
C ARG A 21 -12.54 -9.47 -5.80
N HIS A 22 -12.10 -10.48 -5.06
CA HIS A 22 -11.71 -10.33 -3.66
C HIS A 22 -10.43 -11.11 -3.37
N LEU A 23 -9.49 -10.47 -2.68
CA LEU A 23 -8.26 -11.10 -2.18
C LEU A 23 -8.15 -10.90 -0.66
N GLY A 24 -8.14 -12.03 0.07
CA GLY A 24 -8.24 -12.06 1.52
C GLY A 24 -9.69 -11.96 2.00
N ASP A 25 -10.02 -12.77 2.99
CA ASP A 25 -11.33 -12.75 3.63
C ASP A 25 -11.12 -12.53 5.13
N PRO A 26 -11.47 -11.35 5.66
CA PRO A 26 -11.23 -11.03 7.06
C PRO A 26 -12.05 -11.89 8.03
N ILE A 27 -13.11 -12.55 7.54
CA ILE A 27 -14.02 -13.36 8.38
C ILE A 27 -13.59 -14.83 8.43
N ASN A 28 -13.21 -15.40 7.28
CA ASN A 28 -12.95 -16.85 7.16
C ASN A 28 -11.45 -17.20 7.04
N ASP A 29 -10.60 -16.19 6.93
CA ASP A 29 -9.15 -16.37 6.85
C ASP A 29 -8.48 -15.64 8.02
N PRO A 30 -8.25 -16.33 9.14
CA PRO A 30 -7.63 -15.72 10.32
C PRO A 30 -6.13 -15.42 10.11
N ASP A 31 -5.54 -15.85 9.01
CA ASP A 31 -4.14 -15.56 8.71
C ASP A 31 -4.01 -14.08 8.33
N GLU A 32 -3.30 -13.36 9.16
CA GLU A 32 -3.07 -11.90 9.06
C GLU A 32 -2.31 -11.48 7.79
N THR A 33 -1.78 -12.45 7.03
CA THR A 33 -1.00 -12.22 5.80
C THR A 33 -1.85 -12.27 4.53
N SER A 34 -3.15 -12.49 4.64
CA SER A 34 -4.01 -12.64 3.47
C SER A 34 -4.18 -11.33 2.67
N GLY A 35 -4.17 -11.43 1.35
CA GLY A 35 -4.31 -10.28 0.45
C GLY A 35 -3.52 -10.43 -0.85
N LEU A 36 -2.96 -9.34 -1.34
CA LEU A 36 -2.10 -9.31 -2.52
C LEU A 36 -0.68 -8.88 -2.13
N ILE A 37 0.29 -9.75 -2.39
CA ILE A 37 1.70 -9.47 -2.17
C ILE A 37 2.45 -9.61 -3.50
N ILE A 38 3.15 -8.57 -3.91
CA ILE A 38 4.01 -8.57 -5.11
C ILE A 38 5.40 -8.10 -4.69
N LYS A 39 6.39 -8.98 -4.84
CA LYS A 39 7.76 -8.66 -4.43
C LYS A 39 8.83 -9.26 -5.35
N ASP A 40 9.93 -8.56 -5.49
CA ASP A 40 11.08 -9.01 -6.29
C ASP A 40 10.65 -9.48 -7.69
N SER A 41 9.80 -8.71 -8.34
CA SER A 41 9.17 -9.05 -9.62
C SER A 41 9.53 -8.01 -10.68
N SER A 42 9.64 -8.44 -11.93
CA SER A 42 9.74 -7.55 -13.09
C SER A 42 8.39 -7.01 -13.58
N LEU A 43 7.31 -7.31 -12.85
CA LEU A 43 5.97 -6.84 -13.18
C LEU A 43 5.92 -5.31 -13.25
N THR A 44 5.48 -4.78 -14.37
CA THR A 44 5.41 -3.33 -14.62
C THR A 44 4.00 -2.76 -14.46
N SER A 45 2.98 -3.63 -14.48
CA SER A 45 1.58 -3.22 -14.44
C SER A 45 0.74 -4.22 -13.65
N LEU A 46 -0.30 -3.72 -13.00
CA LEU A 46 -1.34 -4.51 -12.33
C LEU A 46 -2.53 -4.81 -13.26
N GLN A 47 -2.38 -4.57 -14.56
CA GLN A 47 -3.39 -4.90 -15.57
C GLN A 47 -3.79 -6.37 -15.48
N GLY A 48 -5.09 -6.65 -15.48
CA GLY A 48 -5.66 -7.97 -15.23
C GLY A 48 -6.30 -8.09 -13.85
N LEU A 49 -6.15 -7.06 -12.99
CA LEU A 49 -6.88 -6.97 -11.72
C LEU A 49 -8.02 -5.95 -11.75
N ASP A 50 -8.45 -5.55 -12.94
CA ASP A 50 -9.43 -4.47 -13.16
C ASP A 50 -10.85 -4.80 -12.63
N SER A 51 -11.13 -6.07 -12.31
CA SER A 51 -12.40 -6.48 -11.67
C SER A 51 -12.30 -6.63 -10.16
N LEU A 52 -11.14 -6.33 -9.58
CA LEU A 52 -10.92 -6.46 -8.15
C LEU A 52 -11.72 -5.37 -7.41
N GLU A 53 -12.42 -5.76 -6.39
CA GLU A 53 -13.29 -4.90 -5.57
C GLU A 53 -12.68 -4.66 -4.18
N THR A 54 -12.16 -5.73 -3.59
CA THR A 54 -11.57 -5.63 -2.25
C THR A 54 -10.26 -6.41 -2.11
N ILE A 55 -9.35 -5.84 -1.35
CA ILE A 55 -8.10 -6.50 -0.92
C ILE A 55 -7.98 -6.33 0.59
N ARG A 56 -7.76 -7.42 1.33
CA ARG A 56 -7.54 -7.31 2.77
C ARG A 56 -6.27 -6.53 3.09
N SER A 57 -5.14 -6.93 2.52
CA SER A 57 -3.87 -6.22 2.63
C SER A 57 -3.15 -6.18 1.29
N LEU A 58 -2.57 -5.04 0.95
CA LEU A 58 -1.78 -4.85 -0.26
C LEU A 58 -0.32 -4.57 0.09
N GLY A 59 0.57 -5.43 -0.40
CA GLY A 59 2.02 -5.25 -0.29
C GLY A 59 2.70 -5.27 -1.66
N ILE A 60 3.41 -4.21 -2.02
CA ILE A 60 4.20 -4.13 -3.26
C ILE A 60 5.62 -3.70 -2.91
N SER A 61 6.61 -4.54 -3.24
CA SER A 61 8.00 -4.22 -2.95
C SER A 61 8.98 -4.66 -4.02
N ASN A 62 10.00 -3.85 -4.24
CA ASN A 62 11.07 -4.10 -5.20
C ASN A 62 10.54 -4.52 -6.57
N THR A 63 9.69 -3.66 -7.16
CA THR A 63 9.05 -3.85 -8.45
C THR A 63 9.10 -2.57 -9.27
N PRO A 64 9.09 -2.65 -10.60
CA PRO A 64 8.99 -1.46 -11.46
C PRO A 64 7.54 -0.93 -11.63
N ILE A 65 6.59 -1.38 -10.82
CA ILE A 65 5.21 -0.86 -10.84
C ILE A 65 5.23 0.62 -10.45
N ASP A 66 4.73 1.47 -11.32
CA ASP A 66 4.73 2.93 -11.16
C ASP A 66 3.34 3.53 -10.89
N SER A 67 2.28 2.72 -10.98
CA SER A 67 0.90 3.16 -10.82
C SER A 67 0.00 2.08 -10.21
N LEU A 68 -0.94 2.52 -9.39
CA LEU A 68 -2.03 1.70 -8.86
C LEU A 68 -3.34 1.88 -9.67
N GLU A 69 -3.31 2.56 -10.82
CA GLU A 69 -4.52 2.84 -11.63
C GLU A 69 -5.37 1.59 -11.95
N PRO A 70 -4.80 0.40 -12.23
CA PRO A 70 -5.61 -0.81 -12.39
C PRO A 70 -6.37 -1.25 -11.12
N LEU A 71 -6.00 -0.72 -9.95
CA LEU A 71 -6.72 -0.94 -8.69
C LEU A 71 -7.63 0.24 -8.34
N LYS A 72 -8.02 1.04 -9.32
CA LYS A 72 -8.87 2.21 -9.08
C LYS A 72 -10.21 1.82 -8.48
N GLY A 73 -10.49 2.39 -7.31
CA GLY A 73 -11.71 2.09 -6.57
C GLY A 73 -11.68 0.78 -5.77
N VAL A 74 -10.56 0.06 -5.79
CA VAL A 74 -10.36 -1.11 -4.93
C VAL A 74 -10.25 -0.67 -3.48
N GLU A 75 -11.00 -1.32 -2.62
CA GLU A 75 -11.00 -1.08 -1.19
C GLU A 75 -9.92 -1.92 -0.49
N ILE A 76 -9.01 -1.26 0.23
CA ILE A 76 -8.03 -1.91 1.10
C ILE A 76 -8.58 -1.93 2.53
N LEU A 77 -8.67 -3.12 3.13
CA LEU A 77 -9.40 -3.32 4.39
C LEU A 77 -8.53 -3.21 5.65
N GLU A 78 -7.26 -3.66 5.63
CA GLU A 78 -6.48 -3.78 6.86
C GLU A 78 -5.05 -3.26 6.78
N GLY A 79 -4.35 -3.43 5.67
CA GLY A 79 -2.94 -3.09 5.60
C GLY A 79 -2.50 -2.64 4.21
N PHE A 80 -1.58 -1.67 4.20
CA PHE A 80 -1.02 -1.14 2.98
C PHE A 80 0.49 -0.93 3.10
N GLY A 81 1.24 -1.53 2.17
CA GLY A 81 2.68 -1.36 2.11
C GLY A 81 3.20 -1.21 0.69
N ILE A 82 4.01 -0.19 0.44
CA ILE A 82 4.78 -0.04 -0.79
C ILE A 82 6.23 0.30 -0.46
N SER A 83 7.15 -0.40 -1.12
CA SER A 83 8.58 -0.11 -0.95
C SER A 83 9.38 -0.37 -2.22
N ILE A 84 10.39 0.46 -2.44
CA ILE A 84 11.31 0.32 -3.58
C ILE A 84 10.54 0.26 -4.90
N THR A 85 9.66 1.24 -5.12
CA THR A 85 8.88 1.40 -6.36
C THR A 85 9.15 2.75 -6.99
N PRO A 86 8.93 2.91 -8.32
CA PRO A 86 9.02 4.20 -8.99
C PRO A 86 7.75 5.06 -8.87
N MET A 87 6.77 4.67 -8.05
CA MET A 87 5.51 5.40 -7.88
C MET A 87 5.74 6.86 -7.50
N LYS A 88 4.93 7.74 -8.08
CA LYS A 88 4.96 9.19 -7.81
C LYS A 88 3.87 9.62 -6.84
N THR A 89 2.77 8.90 -6.81
CA THR A 89 1.60 9.17 -5.96
C THR A 89 0.91 7.87 -5.57
N VAL A 90 0.19 7.90 -4.45
CA VAL A 90 -0.72 6.83 -4.03
C VAL A 90 -2.12 7.42 -3.97
N ASP A 91 -2.88 7.29 -5.06
CA ASP A 91 -4.16 8.01 -5.25
C ASP A 91 -5.33 7.15 -5.72
N SER A 92 -5.08 5.95 -6.24
CA SER A 92 -6.12 5.20 -6.96
C SER A 92 -6.94 4.26 -6.09
N ILE A 93 -6.46 3.90 -4.90
CA ILE A 93 -7.10 2.95 -3.97
C ILE A 93 -8.01 3.67 -2.97
N ILE A 94 -8.95 2.93 -2.40
CA ILE A 94 -9.83 3.40 -1.33
C ILE A 94 -9.44 2.70 -0.02
N ILE A 95 -9.22 3.48 1.02
CA ILE A 95 -9.02 2.98 2.38
C ILE A 95 -10.22 3.43 3.20
N SER A 96 -11.19 2.55 3.33
CA SER A 96 -12.48 2.87 3.97
C SER A 96 -12.62 2.33 5.38
N ASN A 97 -11.78 1.36 5.76
CA ASN A 97 -11.81 0.85 7.12
C ASN A 97 -11.21 1.89 8.08
N PRO A 98 -11.96 2.38 9.06
CA PRO A 98 -11.43 3.32 10.05
C PRO A 98 -10.32 2.71 10.91
N ASP A 99 -10.33 1.40 11.11
CA ASP A 99 -9.35 0.66 11.94
C ASP A 99 -8.31 -0.04 11.08
N PHE A 100 -7.45 0.75 10.46
CA PHE A 100 -6.39 0.24 9.62
C PHE A 100 -5.27 -0.36 10.47
N ARG A 101 -4.69 -1.47 10.04
CA ARG A 101 -3.70 -2.19 10.83
C ARG A 101 -2.31 -1.61 10.70
N ALA A 102 -1.84 -1.44 9.49
CA ALA A 102 -0.49 -0.94 9.24
C ALA A 102 -0.37 -0.18 7.92
N VAL A 103 0.48 0.84 7.96
CA VAL A 103 0.94 1.58 6.78
C VAL A 103 2.46 1.51 6.74
N ASP A 104 3.03 0.98 5.64
CA ASP A 104 4.48 0.98 5.40
C ASP A 104 4.77 1.56 4.01
N ILE A 105 5.38 2.72 3.98
CA ILE A 105 5.80 3.40 2.74
C ILE A 105 7.28 3.73 2.85
N SER A 106 8.11 2.92 2.19
CA SER A 106 9.56 2.98 2.39
C SER A 106 10.35 2.98 1.08
N GLN A 107 11.40 3.79 0.99
CA GLN A 107 12.35 3.79 -0.12
C GLN A 107 11.73 4.09 -1.51
N ASN A 108 10.64 4.84 -1.55
CA ASN A 108 10.00 5.27 -2.79
C ASN A 108 10.50 6.67 -3.18
N ASN A 109 11.67 6.70 -3.83
CA ASN A 109 12.40 7.95 -4.11
C ASN A 109 11.70 8.91 -5.10
N GLN A 110 10.66 8.47 -5.79
CA GLN A 110 9.87 9.30 -6.68
C GLN A 110 8.55 9.76 -6.07
N LEU A 111 8.13 9.18 -4.95
CA LEU A 111 6.85 9.46 -4.30
C LEU A 111 6.82 10.91 -3.77
N THR A 112 5.79 11.65 -4.16
CA THR A 112 5.59 13.06 -3.80
C THR A 112 4.32 13.30 -2.99
N SER A 113 3.34 12.36 -3.02
CA SER A 113 2.05 12.53 -2.34
C SER A 113 1.35 11.21 -2.06
N ILE A 114 0.49 11.20 -1.04
CA ILE A 114 -0.21 10.01 -0.51
C ILE A 114 -1.71 10.28 -0.29
N PRO A 115 -2.45 10.85 -1.24
CA PRO A 115 -3.85 11.27 -1.01
C PRO A 115 -4.79 10.10 -0.64
N ALA A 116 -4.49 8.87 -1.02
CA ALA A 116 -5.30 7.72 -0.61
C ALA A 116 -5.35 7.51 0.92
N LEU A 117 -4.39 8.06 1.66
CA LEU A 117 -4.36 7.96 3.13
C LEU A 117 -5.19 9.04 3.84
N GLU A 118 -5.72 10.04 3.15
CA GLU A 118 -6.51 11.13 3.76
C GLU A 118 -7.76 10.63 4.49
N GLY A 119 -8.31 9.48 4.08
CA GLY A 119 -9.48 8.86 4.70
C GLY A 119 -9.20 8.04 5.96
N VAL A 120 -7.94 7.69 6.21
CA VAL A 120 -7.55 6.85 7.36
C VAL A 120 -7.68 7.63 8.66
N ARG A 121 -8.40 7.08 9.65
CA ARG A 121 -8.61 7.69 10.96
C ARG A 121 -7.93 6.96 12.09
N ALA A 122 -7.70 5.66 11.94
CA ALA A 122 -7.04 4.86 12.95
C ALA A 122 -6.00 3.93 12.34
N VAL A 123 -4.84 3.82 12.97
CA VAL A 123 -3.84 2.78 12.67
C VAL A 123 -3.46 2.13 13.99
N THR A 124 -3.68 0.83 14.11
CA THR A 124 -3.52 0.12 15.39
C THR A 124 -2.17 -0.59 15.54
N GLY A 125 -1.51 -0.96 14.45
CA GLY A 125 -0.26 -1.74 14.48
C GLY A 125 0.98 -0.89 14.28
N GLY A 126 1.22 -0.38 13.08
CA GLY A 126 2.43 0.39 12.80
C GLY A 126 2.30 1.39 11.65
N VAL A 127 3.06 2.47 11.76
CA VAL A 127 3.19 3.50 10.73
C VAL A 127 4.66 3.68 10.39
N THR A 128 5.03 3.39 9.15
CA THR A 128 6.40 3.53 8.66
C THR A 128 6.43 4.38 7.41
N PHE A 129 7.20 5.46 7.45
CA PHE A 129 7.57 6.29 6.31
C PHE A 129 9.06 6.50 6.32
N GLU A 130 9.80 5.70 5.59
CA GLU A 130 11.26 5.76 5.63
C GLU A 130 11.86 5.97 4.22
N TYR A 131 12.82 6.90 4.14
CA TYR A 131 13.64 7.11 2.95
C TYR A 131 12.85 7.42 1.66
N ASN A 132 11.77 8.21 1.76
CA ASN A 132 11.03 8.71 0.61
C ASN A 132 11.51 10.14 0.30
N ALA A 133 12.59 10.27 -0.46
CA ALA A 133 13.35 11.51 -0.62
C ALA A 133 12.56 12.71 -1.17
N LYS A 134 11.42 12.50 -1.80
CA LYS A 134 10.55 13.55 -2.34
C LYS A 134 9.25 13.76 -1.57
N LEU A 135 8.83 12.80 -0.75
CA LEU A 135 7.62 12.89 0.08
C LEU A 135 7.89 13.80 1.28
N SER A 136 7.08 14.83 1.45
CA SER A 136 7.26 15.83 2.51
C SER A 136 6.98 15.24 3.90
N ALA A 137 7.91 15.45 4.83
CA ALA A 137 7.68 15.14 6.23
C ALA A 137 6.48 15.91 6.83
N CYS A 138 6.14 17.09 6.28
CA CYS A 138 4.94 17.82 6.67
C CYS A 138 3.65 17.06 6.31
N GLU A 139 3.58 16.46 5.14
CA GLU A 139 2.43 15.65 4.71
C GLU A 139 2.31 14.39 5.57
N ILE A 140 3.44 13.73 5.83
CA ILE A 140 3.48 12.55 6.71
C ILE A 140 3.05 12.90 8.14
N ASN A 141 3.57 13.99 8.69
CA ASN A 141 3.21 14.43 10.03
C ASN A 141 1.73 14.81 10.11
N ALA A 142 1.19 15.50 9.09
CA ALA A 142 -0.23 15.82 9.02
C ALA A 142 -1.11 14.55 9.02
N PHE A 143 -0.68 13.50 8.30
CA PHE A 143 -1.34 12.20 8.35
C PHE A 143 -1.29 11.58 9.76
N VAL A 144 -0.10 11.48 10.37
CA VAL A 144 0.09 10.87 11.70
C VAL A 144 -0.65 11.63 12.79
N ASP A 145 -0.59 12.97 12.75
CA ASP A 145 -1.25 13.84 13.74
C ASP A 145 -2.78 13.86 13.56
N GLY A 146 -3.27 13.56 12.36
CA GLY A 146 -4.69 13.45 12.04
C GLY A 146 -5.33 12.14 12.48
N LEU A 147 -4.56 11.15 12.91
CA LEU A 147 -5.10 9.89 13.40
C LEU A 147 -5.80 10.06 14.75
N GLU A 148 -7.05 9.67 14.83
CA GLU A 148 -7.85 9.62 16.07
C GLU A 148 -7.36 8.49 17.00
N THR A 149 -6.96 7.36 16.40
CA THR A 149 -6.28 6.25 17.08
C THR A 149 -4.97 5.98 16.35
N ARG A 150 -3.87 6.13 17.06
CA ARG A 150 -2.54 5.88 16.52
C ARG A 150 -1.78 4.83 17.34
N PRO A 151 -0.85 4.08 16.74
CA PRO A 151 0.01 3.17 17.49
C PRO A 151 0.89 3.92 18.49
N GLU A 152 1.46 3.19 19.45
CA GLU A 152 2.48 3.74 20.35
C GLU A 152 3.66 4.32 19.54
N ASP A 153 4.28 5.37 20.01
CA ASP A 153 5.36 6.09 19.32
C ASP A 153 6.52 5.19 18.87
N ARG A 154 6.78 4.09 19.59
CA ARG A 154 7.78 3.09 19.18
C ARG A 154 7.47 2.36 17.87
N TRP A 155 6.21 2.38 17.44
CA TRP A 155 5.73 1.78 16.19
C TRP A 155 5.51 2.81 15.08
N ILE A 156 5.87 4.07 15.34
CA ILE A 156 5.83 5.15 14.36
C ILE A 156 7.28 5.46 13.92
N ARG A 157 7.56 5.26 12.65
CA ARG A 157 8.87 5.52 12.07
C ARG A 157 8.74 6.52 10.92
N VAL A 158 9.31 7.70 11.12
CA VAL A 158 9.33 8.76 10.10
C VAL A 158 10.76 9.27 9.98
N THR A 159 11.50 8.77 8.99
CA THR A 159 12.91 9.15 8.80
C THR A 159 13.33 9.16 7.34
N GLY A 160 14.33 9.97 6.99
CA GLY A 160 14.89 10.00 5.63
C GLY A 160 13.95 10.52 4.54
N ASN A 161 12.86 11.19 4.91
CA ASN A 161 11.93 11.83 3.99
C ASN A 161 12.36 13.27 3.70
N LYS A 162 11.72 13.93 2.71
CA LYS A 162 12.00 15.33 2.40
C LYS A 162 11.63 16.21 3.61
N PRO A 163 12.55 17.04 4.14
CA PRO A 163 12.23 17.94 5.24
C PRO A 163 11.05 18.87 4.92
N CYS A 164 10.35 19.31 5.96
CA CYS A 164 9.42 20.42 5.84
C CYS A 164 10.15 21.70 5.41
N PRO A 165 9.55 22.53 4.56
CA PRO A 165 10.13 23.82 4.16
C PRO A 165 10.26 24.78 5.35
#